data_b62c3363ad64d4c9c02e841c792151be
#
_entry.id   b62c3363ad64d4c9c02e841c792151be
#
_cell.length_a   1.000
_cell.length_b   1.000
_cell.length_c   1.000
_cell.angle_alpha   90.00
_cell.angle_beta   90.00
_cell.angle_gamma   90.00
#
_symmetry.space_group_name_H-M   'P 1'
#
loop_
_entity.id
_entity.type
_entity.pdbx_description
1 polymer ?
#
loop_
_entity_poly.entity_id
_entity_poly.type
_entity_poly.pdbx_seq_one_letter_code
_entity_poly.pdbx_strand_id
1 'polypeptide(L)'
;HKPLVPISIHAMRRQGHHSTSRSIPQAQNIPDKTSKKVSILNIRNSITYRVWGRYALFSDPITRMGGEKMSTLIPSYQSLKGITESIYWKPSILWIVDSVRVLNHIRTESKSIRPISYDTPGNTLSVYTYLADVDYEVRAHFIPNPYRTEPDLIADGQNENKHHNIARRMVEKGGRRDIFLGTRECQGYVEPCVYGQAESYYQDRGEIDLGILYHSFAYPDETGRNELGVRLWHAKMVNGEICFPAPEDCDPEMYRTVRPMLPKKFGGKYGNFTPLDTPAPEGGDLPL
;
A
#
# COMPACT_ATOMS: atom_id res chain seq x y z
N HIS A 1 12.88 2.19 61.36
CA HIS A 1 13.65 3.31 61.98
C HIS A 1 15.14 3.19 61.69
N LYS A 2 15.63 3.90 60.66
CA LYS A 2 17.01 4.43 60.65
C LYS A 2 17.00 5.62 59.67
N PRO A 3 17.73 6.71 60.01
CA PRO A 3 17.54 7.99 59.39
C PRO A 3 18.44 8.26 58.19
N LEU A 4 17.99 9.20 57.38
CA LEU A 4 18.68 9.86 56.26
C LEU A 4 19.96 10.58 56.73
N VAL A 5 21.03 10.47 55.93
CA VAL A 5 22.26 11.28 56.04
C VAL A 5 22.37 12.16 54.80
N PRO A 6 22.58 13.47 54.95
CA PRO A 6 22.75 14.39 53.83
C PRO A 6 24.21 14.44 53.38
N ILE A 7 24.47 14.43 52.06
CA ILE A 7 25.79 14.63 51.48
C ILE A 7 25.98 16.11 51.13
N SER A 8 27.01 16.68 51.74
CA SER A 8 27.47 18.05 51.68
C SER A 8 28.12 18.40 50.33
N ILE A 9 27.80 19.60 49.85
CA ILE A 9 28.41 20.26 48.70
C ILE A 9 29.77 20.83 49.14
N HIS A 10 30.87 20.42 48.52
CA HIS A 10 32.16 21.09 48.64
C HIS A 10 32.50 21.80 47.33
N ALA A 11 32.51 23.11 47.43
CA ALA A 11 33.05 24.00 46.42
C ALA A 11 34.60 24.00 46.52
N MET A 12 35.29 23.81 45.43
CA MET A 12 36.72 24.06 45.34
C MET A 12 37.05 25.01 44.18
N ARG A 13 37.78 25.99 44.57
CA ARG A 13 38.21 27.24 43.93
C ARG A 13 39.26 26.99 42.84
N ARG A 14 39.20 27.82 41.81
CA ARG A 14 40.11 28.20 40.73
C ARG A 14 41.61 28.09 41.03
N GLN A 15 42.34 27.56 40.04
CA GLN A 15 43.65 28.08 39.63
C GLN A 15 43.73 28.06 38.10
N GLY A 16 44.15 29.19 37.52
CA GLY A 16 44.29 29.39 36.10
C GLY A 16 45.66 28.91 35.56
N HIS A 17 45.68 28.50 34.32
CA HIS A 17 46.92 28.54 33.52
C HIS A 17 46.61 28.70 32.02
N HIS A 18 47.21 29.75 31.48
CA HIS A 18 47.74 29.99 30.15
C HIS A 18 46.98 29.50 28.87
N SER A 19 46.58 30.52 28.15
CA SER A 19 46.20 30.53 26.76
C SER A 19 47.28 29.99 25.82
N THR A 20 46.91 29.02 24.99
CA THR A 20 47.52 28.83 23.68
C THR A 20 46.37 28.73 22.66
N SER A 21 46.26 29.80 21.88
CA SER A 21 45.34 29.91 20.73
C SER A 21 45.73 28.89 19.67
N ARG A 22 44.94 27.84 19.52
CA ARG A 22 44.93 27.03 18.32
C ARG A 22 43.72 27.48 17.48
N SER A 23 44.06 28.03 16.32
CA SER A 23 43.15 28.39 15.26
C SER A 23 42.28 27.18 14.85
N ILE A 24 40.98 27.37 14.97
CA ILE A 24 39.94 26.46 14.43
C ILE A 24 39.96 26.59 12.91
N PRO A 25 40.05 25.50 12.12
CA PRO A 25 39.91 25.58 10.69
C PRO A 25 38.45 25.98 10.35
N GLN A 26 38.35 27.00 9.53
CA GLN A 26 37.06 27.44 8.95
C GLN A 26 36.34 26.23 8.32
N ALA A 27 35.11 26.01 8.76
CA ALA A 27 34.19 25.07 8.12
C ALA A 27 34.03 25.46 6.62
N GLN A 28 34.47 24.57 5.77
CA GLN A 28 34.20 24.66 4.34
C GLN A 28 32.69 24.65 4.11
N ASN A 29 32.21 25.69 3.43
CA ASN A 29 30.86 25.81 2.93
C ASN A 29 30.47 24.55 2.14
N ILE A 30 29.66 23.71 2.75
CA ILE A 30 28.89 22.68 2.04
C ILE A 30 27.82 23.46 1.27
N PRO A 31 27.76 23.37 -0.06
CA PRO A 31 26.71 24.03 -0.80
C PRO A 31 25.38 23.41 -0.37
N ASP A 32 24.56 24.24 0.24
CA ASP A 32 23.15 24.01 0.50
C ASP A 32 22.48 23.54 -0.80
N LYS A 33 22.08 22.26 -0.83
CA LYS A 33 21.25 21.71 -1.90
C LYS A 33 19.81 22.22 -1.70
N THR A 34 19.68 23.53 -1.70
CA THR A 34 18.41 24.22 -1.71
C THR A 34 17.62 23.76 -2.91
N SER A 35 16.54 23.06 -2.59
CA SER A 35 15.24 23.08 -3.27
C SER A 35 15.30 23.49 -4.74
N LYS A 36 15.51 22.52 -5.62
CA LYS A 36 14.86 22.62 -6.92
C LYS A 36 13.36 22.73 -6.61
N LYS A 37 12.83 23.94 -6.65
CA LYS A 37 11.42 24.19 -6.91
C LYS A 37 11.11 23.40 -8.19
N VAL A 38 10.66 22.16 -8.03
CA VAL A 38 10.00 21.45 -9.10
C VAL A 38 8.78 22.32 -9.37
N SER A 39 8.83 23.06 -10.49
CA SER A 39 7.64 23.66 -11.05
C SER A 39 6.64 22.51 -11.09
N ILE A 40 5.55 22.64 -10.34
CA ILE A 40 4.42 21.73 -10.39
C ILE A 40 3.83 21.97 -11.79
N LEU A 41 4.43 21.35 -12.78
CA LEU A 41 3.78 21.08 -14.05
C LEU A 41 2.48 20.38 -13.63
N ASN A 42 1.38 20.87 -14.13
CA ASN A 42 0.04 20.36 -13.84
C ASN A 42 -0.09 18.97 -14.48
N ILE A 43 0.63 17.99 -13.87
CA ILE A 43 0.74 16.62 -14.36
C ILE A 43 -0.62 15.98 -14.12
N ARG A 44 -1.32 15.66 -15.20
CA ARG A 44 -2.60 14.97 -15.15
C ARG A 44 -2.35 13.47 -14.99
N ASN A 45 -2.06 13.04 -13.78
CA ASN A 45 -1.78 11.64 -13.47
C ASN A 45 -2.61 11.09 -12.28
N SER A 46 -3.47 11.90 -11.68
CA SER A 46 -4.28 11.50 -10.54
C SER A 46 -5.74 11.28 -10.90
N ILE A 47 -6.37 10.32 -10.20
CA ILE A 47 -7.80 10.06 -10.24
C ILE A 47 -8.37 10.01 -8.84
N THR A 48 -9.65 10.35 -8.73
CA THR A 48 -10.44 10.14 -7.53
C THR A 48 -11.68 9.34 -7.89
N TYR A 49 -12.05 8.42 -7.04
CA TYR A 49 -13.23 7.60 -7.25
C TYR A 49 -13.81 7.15 -5.91
N ARG A 50 -15.11 6.91 -5.90
CA ARG A 50 -15.81 6.27 -4.81
C ARG A 50 -15.93 4.79 -5.11
N VAL A 51 -15.67 3.94 -4.12
CA VAL A 51 -15.86 2.49 -4.22
C VAL A 51 -16.67 2.02 -3.03
N TRP A 52 -17.73 1.25 -3.33
CA TRP A 52 -18.68 0.81 -2.32
C TRP A 52 -19.19 -0.60 -2.60
N GLY A 53 -19.77 -1.22 -1.58
CA GLY A 53 -20.37 -2.53 -1.70
C GLY A 53 -20.98 -3.02 -0.42
N ARG A 54 -21.85 -4.01 -0.53
CA ARG A 54 -22.53 -4.60 0.62
C ARG A 54 -21.60 -5.31 1.58
N TYR A 55 -20.58 -5.99 1.05
CA TYR A 55 -19.59 -6.72 1.83
C TYR A 55 -18.19 -6.48 1.29
N ALA A 56 -17.21 -6.51 2.21
CA ALA A 56 -15.79 -6.58 1.85
C ALA A 56 -15.08 -7.61 2.73
N LEU A 57 -14.08 -8.27 2.16
CA LEU A 57 -13.21 -9.20 2.87
C LEU A 57 -11.75 -8.95 2.50
N PHE A 58 -11.14 -7.99 3.18
CA PHE A 58 -9.71 -7.72 3.09
C PHE A 58 -8.97 -8.65 4.04
N SER A 59 -8.73 -9.87 3.59
CA SER A 59 -8.24 -10.95 4.44
C SER A 59 -6.97 -10.58 5.18
N ASP A 60 -6.99 -10.70 6.50
CA ASP A 60 -5.79 -10.65 7.32
C ASP A 60 -4.99 -11.95 7.12
N PRO A 61 -3.70 -11.87 6.77
CA PRO A 61 -2.84 -13.05 6.60
C PRO A 61 -2.76 -13.94 7.85
N ILE A 62 -2.85 -13.36 9.05
CA ILE A 62 -2.72 -14.09 10.31
C ILE A 62 -3.95 -14.97 10.55
N THR A 63 -5.15 -14.41 10.42
CA THR A 63 -6.40 -15.14 10.65
C THR A 63 -6.65 -16.22 9.59
N ARG A 64 -6.09 -16.02 8.40
CA ARG A 64 -6.23 -16.95 7.28
C ARG A 64 -5.66 -18.34 7.54
N MET A 65 -4.64 -18.45 8.40
CA MET A 65 -4.01 -19.75 8.74
C MET A 65 -4.94 -20.68 9.50
N GLY A 66 -5.93 -20.16 10.23
CA GLY A 66 -6.90 -20.96 10.98
C GLY A 66 -8.09 -21.50 10.16
N GLY A 67 -8.14 -21.24 8.86
CA GLY A 67 -9.27 -21.65 7.99
C GLY A 67 -10.49 -20.73 8.08
N GLU A 68 -10.60 -19.89 9.08
CA GLU A 68 -11.59 -18.84 9.20
C GLU A 68 -11.00 -17.54 8.67
N LYS A 69 -11.77 -16.81 7.84
CA LYS A 69 -11.31 -15.56 7.27
C LYS A 69 -11.97 -14.38 7.94
N MET A 70 -11.17 -13.49 8.44
CA MET A 70 -11.62 -12.20 8.98
C MET A 70 -11.07 -11.05 8.12
N SER A 71 -11.90 -10.05 7.85
CA SER A 71 -11.46 -8.83 7.22
C SER A 71 -10.70 -7.95 8.20
N THR A 72 -9.62 -7.30 7.74
CA THR A 72 -9.10 -6.11 8.42
C THR A 72 -10.16 -5.01 8.46
N LEU A 73 -10.11 -4.12 9.44
CA LEU A 73 -11.11 -3.05 9.62
C LEU A 73 -11.11 -2.02 8.49
N ILE A 74 -9.98 -1.88 7.80
CA ILE A 74 -9.77 -0.97 6.68
C ILE A 74 -9.19 -1.73 5.49
N PRO A 75 -9.40 -1.24 4.25
CA PRO A 75 -8.71 -1.80 3.09
C PRO A 75 -7.21 -1.54 3.20
N SER A 76 -6.39 -2.55 2.86
CA SER A 76 -4.95 -2.36 2.75
C SER A 76 -4.61 -1.54 1.50
N TYR A 77 -3.44 -0.89 1.50
CA TYR A 77 -2.89 -0.23 0.30
C TYR A 77 -2.95 -1.14 -0.92
N GLN A 78 -2.51 -2.40 -0.78
CA GLN A 78 -2.50 -3.38 -1.88
C GLN A 78 -3.90 -3.70 -2.41
N SER A 79 -4.89 -3.76 -1.53
CA SER A 79 -6.28 -4.01 -1.95
C SER A 79 -6.83 -2.84 -2.77
N LEU A 80 -6.58 -1.60 -2.33
CA LEU A 80 -6.98 -0.41 -3.06
C LEU A 80 -6.23 -0.25 -4.38
N LYS A 81 -4.92 -0.56 -4.39
CA LYS A 81 -4.13 -0.61 -5.62
C LYS A 81 -4.72 -1.61 -6.61
N GLY A 82 -5.08 -2.82 -6.17
CA GLY A 82 -5.73 -3.83 -7.00
C GLY A 82 -7.08 -3.39 -7.57
N ILE A 83 -7.88 -2.64 -6.80
CA ILE A 83 -9.12 -2.01 -7.27
C ILE A 83 -8.80 -0.97 -8.34
N THR A 84 -7.84 -0.07 -8.09
CA THR A 84 -7.39 0.95 -9.06
C THR A 84 -6.90 0.31 -10.36
N GLU A 85 -6.14 -0.77 -10.27
CA GLU A 85 -5.67 -1.55 -11.42
C GLU A 85 -6.81 -2.27 -12.17
N SER A 86 -7.87 -2.64 -11.48
CA SER A 86 -9.09 -3.19 -12.10
C SER A 86 -9.86 -2.11 -12.89
N ILE A 87 -9.80 -0.86 -12.44
CA ILE A 87 -10.32 0.29 -13.19
C ILE A 87 -9.50 0.49 -14.45
N TYR A 88 -8.18 0.62 -14.33
CA TYR A 88 -7.27 0.77 -15.46
C TYR A 88 -5.84 0.35 -15.08
N TRP A 89 -5.25 -0.53 -15.87
CA TRP A 89 -3.87 -0.97 -15.70
C TRP A 89 -3.15 -1.13 -17.04
N LYS A 90 -1.88 -0.79 -17.04
CA LYS A 90 -0.90 -1.05 -18.09
C LYS A 90 0.45 -1.39 -17.47
N PRO A 91 1.27 -2.25 -18.09
CA PRO A 91 2.60 -2.56 -17.57
C PRO A 91 3.57 -1.37 -17.60
N SER A 92 3.25 -0.34 -18.38
CA SER A 92 4.02 0.89 -18.54
C SER A 92 3.89 1.88 -17.38
N ILE A 93 2.90 1.69 -16.50
CA ILE A 93 2.64 2.59 -15.37
C ILE A 93 2.53 1.83 -14.06
N LEU A 94 2.83 2.51 -12.95
CA LEU A 94 2.60 2.05 -11.58
C LEU A 94 1.56 2.94 -10.91
N TRP A 95 0.55 2.34 -10.30
CA TRP A 95 -0.40 3.04 -9.46
C TRP A 95 0.10 3.18 -8.03
N ILE A 96 -0.04 4.37 -7.49
CA ILE A 96 0.24 4.74 -6.11
C ILE A 96 -1.07 5.23 -5.51
N VAL A 97 -1.48 4.64 -4.39
CA VAL A 97 -2.65 5.07 -3.62
C VAL A 97 -2.19 6.09 -2.60
N ASP A 98 -2.71 7.31 -2.69
CA ASP A 98 -2.33 8.41 -1.79
C ASP A 98 -3.10 8.33 -0.48
N SER A 99 -4.42 8.24 -0.58
CA SER A 99 -5.28 8.22 0.60
C SER A 99 -6.63 7.57 0.32
N VAL A 100 -7.28 7.16 1.40
CA VAL A 100 -8.65 6.69 1.40
C VAL A 100 -9.43 7.35 2.52
N ARG A 101 -10.66 7.78 2.23
CA ARG A 101 -11.63 8.22 3.25
C ARG A 101 -12.65 7.12 3.46
N VAL A 102 -12.86 6.78 4.72
CA VAL A 102 -13.89 5.82 5.16
C VAL A 102 -15.16 6.61 5.41
N LEU A 103 -16.20 6.41 4.61
CA LEU A 103 -17.45 7.18 4.71
C LEU A 103 -18.39 6.56 5.73
N ASN A 104 -18.65 5.26 5.64
CA ASN A 104 -19.57 4.57 6.53
C ASN A 104 -18.92 4.12 7.84
N HIS A 105 -19.75 3.92 8.87
CA HIS A 105 -19.32 3.28 10.10
C HIS A 105 -18.80 1.86 9.83
N ILE A 106 -17.59 1.55 10.30
CA ILE A 106 -17.00 0.22 10.19
C ILE A 106 -17.82 -0.77 11.00
N ARG A 107 -18.45 -1.71 10.31
CA ARG A 107 -19.26 -2.80 10.90
C ARG A 107 -18.83 -4.13 10.33
N THR A 108 -18.89 -5.15 11.16
CA THR A 108 -18.59 -6.53 10.75
C THR A 108 -19.84 -7.40 10.82
N GLU A 109 -19.93 -8.36 9.90
CA GLU A 109 -20.97 -9.37 9.86
C GLU A 109 -20.35 -10.75 9.63
N SER A 110 -20.65 -11.69 10.50
CA SER A 110 -20.15 -13.07 10.38
C SER A 110 -21.13 -13.94 9.61
N LYS A 111 -20.62 -14.72 8.66
CA LYS A 111 -21.40 -15.65 7.85
C LYS A 111 -20.81 -17.04 7.86
N SER A 112 -21.66 -18.03 8.05
CA SER A 112 -21.30 -19.44 7.92
C SER A 112 -21.20 -19.83 6.45
N ILE A 113 -20.09 -20.43 6.07
CA ILE A 113 -19.81 -20.96 4.74
C ILE A 113 -19.58 -22.46 4.87
N ARG A 114 -20.01 -23.23 3.86
CA ARG A 114 -19.80 -24.69 3.81
C ARG A 114 -18.83 -25.05 2.69
N PRO A 115 -17.51 -24.89 2.89
CA PRO A 115 -16.53 -25.34 1.90
C PRO A 115 -16.53 -26.87 1.80
N ILE A 116 -16.17 -27.36 0.60
CA ILE A 116 -15.97 -28.79 0.35
C ILE A 116 -14.74 -29.24 1.14
N SER A 117 -14.88 -30.35 1.88
CA SER A 117 -13.73 -31.00 2.52
C SER A 117 -12.93 -31.78 1.49
N TYR A 118 -11.58 -31.68 1.56
CA TYR A 118 -10.69 -32.50 0.73
C TYR A 118 -10.38 -33.86 1.36
N ASP A 119 -10.48 -33.96 2.68
CA ASP A 119 -10.05 -35.15 3.43
C ASP A 119 -11.19 -36.12 3.73
N THR A 120 -12.41 -35.62 3.77
CA THR A 120 -13.60 -36.42 4.10
C THR A 120 -14.75 -36.11 3.16
N PRO A 121 -15.60 -37.12 2.80
CA PRO A 121 -16.83 -36.87 2.04
C PRO A 121 -17.74 -35.89 2.78
N GLY A 122 -18.09 -34.78 2.15
CA GLY A 122 -19.01 -33.79 2.68
C GLY A 122 -18.46 -32.36 2.72
N ASN A 123 -19.17 -31.52 3.43
CA ASN A 123 -18.84 -30.11 3.59
C ASN A 123 -18.40 -29.86 5.05
N THR A 124 -17.38 -29.01 5.19
CA THR A 124 -16.99 -28.47 6.50
C THR A 124 -17.76 -27.18 6.79
N LEU A 125 -17.77 -26.72 8.03
CA LEU A 125 -18.30 -25.42 8.42
C LEU A 125 -17.14 -24.46 8.70
N SER A 126 -17.16 -23.32 8.04
CA SER A 126 -16.24 -22.20 8.31
C SER A 126 -17.03 -20.92 8.54
N VAL A 127 -16.57 -20.07 9.44
CA VAL A 127 -17.17 -18.76 9.70
C VAL A 127 -16.27 -17.67 9.14
N TYR A 128 -16.81 -16.86 8.24
CA TYR A 128 -16.08 -15.72 7.66
C TYR A 128 -16.69 -14.42 8.19
N THR A 129 -15.83 -13.50 8.62
CA THR A 129 -16.23 -12.18 9.13
C THR A 129 -15.92 -11.12 8.08
N TYR A 130 -16.98 -10.58 7.50
CA TYR A 130 -16.95 -9.53 6.47
C TYR A 130 -17.10 -8.15 7.09
N LEU A 131 -16.59 -7.12 6.40
CA LEU A 131 -17.08 -5.75 6.59
C LEU A 131 -18.43 -5.62 5.89
N ALA A 132 -19.36 -4.90 6.51
CA ALA A 132 -20.71 -4.70 5.99
C ALA A 132 -20.92 -3.25 5.57
N ASP A 133 -21.62 -3.05 4.44
CA ASP A 133 -22.00 -1.75 3.88
C ASP A 133 -20.83 -0.76 3.79
N VAL A 134 -19.77 -1.20 3.13
CA VAL A 134 -18.54 -0.41 2.98
C VAL A 134 -18.68 0.66 1.91
N ASP A 135 -18.06 1.81 2.18
CA ASP A 135 -18.09 2.97 1.29
C ASP A 135 -16.83 3.81 1.51
N TYR A 136 -16.08 4.03 0.43
CA TYR A 136 -14.78 4.68 0.47
C TYR A 136 -14.63 5.68 -0.68
N GLU A 137 -14.03 6.85 -0.41
CA GLU A 137 -13.43 7.70 -1.43
C GLU A 137 -11.93 7.40 -1.50
N VAL A 138 -11.42 7.17 -2.69
CA VAL A 138 -10.01 6.85 -2.93
C VAL A 138 -9.38 7.90 -3.81
N ARG A 139 -8.16 8.32 -3.45
CA ARG A 139 -7.29 9.16 -4.27
C ARG A 139 -6.04 8.37 -4.61
N ALA A 140 -5.74 8.30 -5.89
CA ALA A 140 -4.55 7.61 -6.40
C ALA A 140 -3.95 8.36 -7.58
N HIS A 141 -2.63 8.23 -7.76
CA HIS A 141 -1.93 8.72 -8.94
C HIS A 141 -1.10 7.61 -9.56
N PHE A 142 -0.71 7.79 -10.80
CA PHE A 142 0.22 6.88 -11.46
C PHE A 142 1.52 7.58 -11.84
N ILE A 143 2.58 6.78 -11.92
CA ILE A 143 3.88 7.18 -12.44
C ILE A 143 4.29 6.24 -13.57
N PRO A 144 5.13 6.68 -14.52
CA PRO A 144 5.78 5.77 -15.45
C PRO A 144 6.55 4.69 -14.66
N ASN A 145 6.46 3.43 -15.11
CA ASN A 145 7.18 2.36 -14.42
C ASN A 145 8.68 2.44 -14.73
N PRO A 146 9.54 2.80 -13.75
CA PRO A 146 10.97 3.00 -13.96
C PRO A 146 11.75 1.69 -14.15
N TYR A 147 11.12 0.54 -13.87
CA TYR A 147 11.77 -0.77 -13.93
C TYR A 147 11.49 -1.51 -15.24
N ARG A 148 10.89 -0.84 -16.23
CA ARG A 148 10.72 -1.39 -17.58
C ARG A 148 11.96 -1.18 -18.42
N THR A 149 12.30 -2.20 -19.18
CA THR A 149 13.45 -2.20 -20.10
C THR A 149 13.02 -2.20 -21.57
N GLU A 150 11.74 -2.48 -21.83
CA GLU A 150 11.17 -2.54 -23.17
C GLU A 150 10.92 -1.11 -23.71
N PRO A 151 11.52 -0.71 -24.84
CA PRO A 151 11.40 0.66 -25.36
C PRO A 151 9.95 1.12 -25.60
N ASP A 152 9.09 0.22 -26.08
CA ASP A 152 7.68 0.53 -26.36
C ASP A 152 6.90 0.80 -25.06
N LEU A 153 7.22 0.10 -23.97
CA LEU A 153 6.57 0.31 -22.67
C LEU A 153 7.08 1.59 -22.01
N ILE A 154 8.37 1.89 -22.16
CA ILE A 154 8.93 3.17 -21.67
C ILE A 154 8.27 4.34 -22.39
N ALA A 155 8.19 4.31 -23.72
CA ALA A 155 7.53 5.35 -24.51
C ALA A 155 6.03 5.48 -24.18
N ASP A 156 5.32 4.36 -23.99
CA ASP A 156 3.90 4.35 -23.57
C ASP A 156 3.74 5.03 -22.20
N GLY A 157 4.59 4.70 -21.22
CA GLY A 157 4.52 5.25 -19.87
C GLY A 157 4.70 6.76 -19.78
N GLN A 158 5.44 7.38 -20.72
CA GLN A 158 5.63 8.82 -20.79
C GLN A 158 4.37 9.58 -21.28
N ASN A 159 3.34 8.89 -21.77
CA ASN A 159 2.14 9.52 -22.29
C ASN A 159 1.07 9.70 -21.20
N GLU A 160 1.34 10.56 -20.23
CA GLU A 160 0.49 10.80 -19.06
C GLU A 160 -0.95 11.20 -19.44
N ASN A 161 -1.14 12.09 -20.38
CA ASN A 161 -2.46 12.55 -20.81
C ASN A 161 -3.32 11.40 -21.36
N LYS A 162 -2.70 10.47 -22.10
CA LYS A 162 -3.39 9.28 -22.60
C LYS A 162 -3.89 8.42 -21.45
N HIS A 163 -3.00 8.09 -20.52
CA HIS A 163 -3.33 7.22 -19.38
C HIS A 163 -4.38 7.86 -18.48
N HIS A 164 -4.24 9.16 -18.17
CA HIS A 164 -5.20 9.90 -17.36
C HIS A 164 -6.61 9.91 -18.01
N ASN A 165 -6.70 10.24 -19.30
CA ASN A 165 -7.98 10.27 -20.00
C ASN A 165 -8.65 8.89 -20.09
N ILE A 166 -7.87 7.83 -20.24
CA ILE A 166 -8.41 6.46 -20.23
C ILE A 166 -8.90 6.10 -18.83
N ALA A 167 -8.09 6.37 -17.80
CA ALA A 167 -8.44 6.07 -16.41
C ALA A 167 -9.75 6.76 -16.01
N ARG A 168 -9.91 8.07 -16.30
CA ARG A 168 -11.17 8.80 -16.06
C ARG A 168 -12.36 8.14 -16.70
N ARG A 169 -12.29 7.83 -18.01
CA ARG A 169 -13.39 7.17 -18.70
C ARG A 169 -13.70 5.79 -18.13
N MET A 170 -12.70 5.09 -17.60
CA MET A 170 -12.93 3.78 -16.96
C MET A 170 -13.59 3.95 -15.58
N VAL A 171 -13.28 4.98 -14.82
CA VAL A 171 -14.02 5.32 -13.60
C VAL A 171 -15.50 5.59 -13.92
N GLU A 172 -15.77 6.43 -14.94
CA GLU A 172 -17.14 6.75 -15.40
C GLU A 172 -17.93 5.51 -15.84
N LYS A 173 -17.23 4.47 -16.33
CA LYS A 173 -17.85 3.19 -16.73
C LYS A 173 -17.97 2.16 -15.59
N GLY A 174 -17.50 2.48 -14.38
CA GLY A 174 -17.50 1.55 -13.25
C GLY A 174 -16.35 0.54 -13.26
N GLY A 175 -15.28 0.81 -14.04
CA GLY A 175 -14.11 -0.05 -14.18
C GLY A 175 -13.99 -0.73 -15.53
N ARG A 176 -12.77 -1.17 -15.87
CA ARG A 176 -12.51 -1.99 -17.06
C ARG A 176 -12.77 -3.47 -16.78
N ARG A 177 -12.61 -3.88 -15.53
CA ARG A 177 -12.86 -5.24 -15.04
C ARG A 177 -13.83 -5.16 -13.89
N ASP A 178 -14.42 -6.30 -13.52
CA ASP A 178 -15.24 -6.41 -12.32
C ASP A 178 -14.44 -5.96 -11.09
N ILE A 179 -15.10 -5.22 -10.23
CA ILE A 179 -14.52 -4.71 -8.99
C ILE A 179 -14.89 -5.66 -7.86
N PHE A 180 -13.87 -6.10 -7.12
CA PHE A 180 -14.05 -6.95 -5.95
C PHE A 180 -13.39 -6.30 -4.73
N LEU A 181 -14.10 -6.33 -3.61
CA LEU A 181 -13.65 -5.76 -2.34
C LEU A 181 -12.92 -6.82 -1.51
N GLY A 182 -11.73 -7.20 -1.99
CA GLY A 182 -10.85 -8.22 -1.41
C GLY A 182 -11.02 -9.59 -2.05
N THR A 183 -12.16 -10.23 -1.91
CA THR A 183 -12.45 -11.54 -2.48
C THR A 183 -13.56 -11.48 -3.53
N ARG A 184 -13.62 -12.49 -4.42
CA ARG A 184 -14.55 -12.47 -5.57
C ARG A 184 -16.04 -12.52 -5.17
N GLU A 185 -16.35 -13.03 -4.00
CA GLU A 185 -17.71 -13.03 -3.45
C GLU A 185 -18.18 -11.62 -3.00
N CYS A 186 -17.25 -10.68 -2.83
CA CYS A 186 -17.53 -9.33 -2.40
C CYS A 186 -17.54 -8.38 -3.60
N GLN A 187 -18.62 -8.37 -4.37
CA GLN A 187 -18.81 -7.47 -5.50
C GLN A 187 -18.80 -6.02 -5.00
N GLY A 188 -17.99 -5.18 -5.64
CA GLY A 188 -17.93 -3.74 -5.45
C GLY A 188 -18.36 -2.96 -6.68
N TYR A 189 -18.60 -1.68 -6.49
CA TYR A 189 -18.98 -0.73 -7.53
C TYR A 189 -18.10 0.50 -7.44
N VAL A 190 -17.77 1.10 -8.56
CA VAL A 190 -16.93 2.30 -8.66
C VAL A 190 -17.69 3.38 -9.41
N GLU A 191 -17.62 4.60 -8.91
CA GLU A 191 -18.19 5.79 -9.55
C GLU A 191 -17.27 7.01 -9.39
N PRO A 192 -17.36 8.02 -10.27
CA PRO A 192 -16.63 9.27 -10.12
C PRO A 192 -17.05 9.99 -8.84
N CYS A 193 -16.09 10.59 -8.14
CA CYS A 193 -16.37 11.47 -7.01
C CYS A 193 -15.41 12.66 -6.97
N VAL A 194 -15.79 13.67 -6.20
CA VAL A 194 -14.88 14.74 -5.78
C VAL A 194 -14.43 14.42 -4.37
N TYR A 195 -13.17 14.09 -4.25
CA TYR A 195 -12.57 13.65 -2.99
C TYR A 195 -12.78 14.67 -1.87
N GLY A 196 -13.24 14.20 -0.73
CA GLY A 196 -13.48 15.03 0.46
C GLY A 196 -14.84 15.73 0.51
N GLN A 197 -15.72 15.57 -0.49
CA GLN A 197 -17.06 16.17 -0.47
C GLN A 197 -18.10 15.32 0.28
N ALA A 198 -17.97 14.00 0.25
CA ALA A 198 -18.90 13.15 0.97
C ALA A 198 -18.67 13.26 2.48
N GLU A 199 -19.76 13.22 3.24
CA GLU A 199 -19.69 13.19 4.70
C GLU A 199 -19.17 11.85 5.18
N SER A 200 -18.24 11.86 6.15
CA SER A 200 -17.70 10.66 6.79
C SER A 200 -18.24 10.51 8.19
N TYR A 201 -18.62 9.29 8.55
CA TYR A 201 -18.99 8.97 9.93
C TYR A 201 -17.88 9.32 10.94
N TYR A 202 -16.64 9.37 10.49
CA TYR A 202 -15.45 9.63 11.33
C TYR A 202 -14.94 11.07 11.25
N GLN A 203 -15.65 11.99 10.58
CA GLN A 203 -15.14 13.33 10.25
C GLN A 203 -14.64 14.12 11.46
N ASP A 204 -15.26 13.99 12.62
CA ASP A 204 -14.91 14.75 13.83
C ASP A 204 -14.45 13.84 14.98
N ARG A 205 -13.91 12.67 14.67
CA ARG A 205 -13.51 11.66 15.68
C ARG A 205 -12.04 11.65 16.03
N GLY A 206 -11.27 12.59 15.49
CA GLY A 206 -9.85 12.71 15.76
C GLY A 206 -9.01 11.57 15.15
N GLU A 207 -7.93 11.22 15.84
CA GLU A 207 -7.02 10.16 15.42
C GLU A 207 -7.41 8.81 16.02
N ILE A 208 -7.46 7.78 15.19
CA ILE A 208 -7.65 6.38 15.58
C ILE A 208 -6.42 5.60 15.14
N ASP A 209 -5.69 5.04 16.09
CA ASP A 209 -4.55 4.17 15.84
C ASP A 209 -5.06 2.76 15.48
N LEU A 210 -4.62 2.24 14.35
CA LEU A 210 -5.02 0.93 13.83
C LEU A 210 -3.91 -0.11 13.98
N GLY A 211 -2.76 0.28 14.55
CA GLY A 211 -1.62 -0.58 14.78
C GLY A 211 -0.84 -0.92 13.52
N ILE A 212 -0.03 -1.98 13.61
CA ILE A 212 0.78 -2.45 12.48
C ILE A 212 -0.08 -3.30 11.56
N LEU A 213 -0.22 -2.86 10.32
CA LEU A 213 -0.98 -3.53 9.28
C LEU A 213 -0.10 -3.87 8.07
N TYR A 214 -0.59 -4.82 7.28
CA TYR A 214 -0.06 -5.11 5.96
C TYR A 214 -0.29 -3.91 5.02
N HIS A 215 0.80 -3.42 4.40
CA HIS A 215 0.76 -2.37 3.40
C HIS A 215 0.62 -2.97 2.00
N SER A 216 1.69 -3.57 1.50
CA SER A 216 1.75 -4.06 0.12
C SER A 216 2.76 -5.17 -0.07
N PHE A 217 2.63 -5.89 -1.19
CA PHE A 217 3.72 -6.68 -1.73
C PHE A 217 4.73 -5.79 -2.46
N ALA A 218 5.99 -6.21 -2.42
CA ALA A 218 7.09 -5.63 -3.17
C ALA A 218 7.45 -6.60 -4.32
N TYR A 219 6.81 -6.42 -5.47
CA TYR A 219 7.07 -7.25 -6.65
C TYR A 219 8.34 -6.81 -7.37
N PRO A 220 9.09 -7.73 -8.02
CA PRO A 220 10.25 -7.40 -8.84
C PRO A 220 9.97 -6.32 -9.90
N ASP A 221 8.81 -6.37 -10.52
CA ASP A 221 8.37 -5.42 -11.56
C ASP A 221 8.15 -4.00 -11.06
N GLU A 222 8.08 -3.82 -9.73
CA GLU A 222 7.80 -2.54 -9.06
C GLU A 222 8.96 -2.06 -8.19
N THR A 223 9.97 -2.91 -7.96
CA THR A 223 11.10 -2.60 -7.09
C THR A 223 12.46 -2.74 -7.76
N GLY A 224 12.51 -3.44 -8.89
CA GLY A 224 13.75 -3.83 -9.55
C GLY A 224 14.58 -4.88 -8.81
N ARG A 225 14.07 -5.43 -7.68
CA ARG A 225 14.75 -6.47 -6.90
C ARG A 225 14.30 -7.85 -7.38
N ASN A 226 15.19 -8.82 -7.33
CA ASN A 226 14.87 -10.22 -7.71
C ASN A 226 14.24 -11.00 -6.54
N GLU A 227 13.29 -10.39 -5.85
CA GLU A 227 12.60 -10.98 -4.71
C GLU A 227 11.15 -10.50 -4.59
N LEU A 228 10.32 -11.34 -4.00
CA LEU A 228 9.03 -10.94 -3.50
C LEU A 228 9.18 -10.56 -2.03
N GLY A 229 8.81 -9.34 -1.69
CA GLY A 229 8.78 -8.85 -0.31
C GLY A 229 7.38 -8.45 0.15
N VAL A 230 7.28 -8.21 1.44
CA VAL A 230 6.10 -7.67 2.12
C VAL A 230 6.50 -6.42 2.88
N ARG A 231 5.69 -5.36 2.78
CA ARG A 231 5.80 -4.16 3.58
C ARG A 231 4.71 -4.13 4.62
N LEU A 232 5.09 -3.81 5.84
CA LEU A 232 4.17 -3.49 6.93
C LEU A 232 4.30 -1.99 7.23
N TRP A 233 3.31 -1.43 7.90
CA TRP A 233 3.30 -0.04 8.29
C TRP A 233 2.41 0.20 9.50
N HIS A 234 2.63 1.31 10.21
CA HIS A 234 1.78 1.73 11.32
C HIS A 234 0.63 2.59 10.78
N ALA A 235 -0.55 2.02 10.77
CA ALA A 235 -1.73 2.63 10.17
C ALA A 235 -2.46 3.53 11.17
N LYS A 236 -2.83 4.73 10.71
CA LYS A 236 -3.62 5.70 11.46
C LYS A 236 -4.72 6.26 10.58
N MET A 237 -5.89 6.44 11.17
CA MET A 237 -7.00 7.13 10.54
C MET A 237 -7.22 8.45 11.28
N VAL A 238 -7.22 9.57 10.57
CA VAL A 238 -7.44 10.90 11.12
C VAL A 238 -8.69 11.48 10.51
N ASN A 239 -9.73 11.72 11.33
CA ASN A 239 -11.01 12.26 10.88
C ASN A 239 -11.60 11.51 9.67
N GLY A 240 -11.45 10.18 9.66
CA GLY A 240 -11.95 9.32 8.60
C GLY A 240 -11.02 9.17 7.39
N GLU A 241 -9.91 9.89 7.32
CA GLU A 241 -8.92 9.78 6.26
C GLU A 241 -7.71 8.97 6.71
N ILE A 242 -7.24 8.11 5.83
CA ILE A 242 -6.03 7.30 5.98
C ILE A 242 -5.10 7.68 4.83
N CYS A 243 -3.96 8.29 5.17
CA CYS A 243 -2.91 8.61 4.22
C CYS A 243 -1.89 7.48 4.19
N PHE A 244 -1.67 6.89 3.03
CA PHE A 244 -0.68 5.83 2.87
C PHE A 244 0.69 6.42 2.56
N PRO A 245 1.77 5.91 3.18
CA PRO A 245 3.12 6.20 2.70
C PRO A 245 3.31 5.62 1.29
N ALA A 246 4.11 6.26 0.47
CA ALA A 246 4.51 5.63 -0.80
C ALA A 246 5.29 4.33 -0.51
N PRO A 247 5.25 3.33 -1.40
CA PRO A 247 5.94 2.05 -1.16
C PRO A 247 7.44 2.18 -0.86
N GLU A 248 8.09 3.23 -1.34
CA GLU A 248 9.50 3.57 -1.12
C GLU A 248 9.75 4.27 0.22
N ASP A 249 8.72 4.92 0.78
CA ASP A 249 8.77 5.63 2.06
C ASP A 249 8.38 4.74 3.25
N CYS A 250 7.98 3.50 2.99
CA CYS A 250 7.73 2.54 4.06
C CYS A 250 9.01 2.23 4.84
N ASP A 251 8.88 2.08 6.16
CA ASP A 251 9.98 1.77 7.05
C ASP A 251 10.72 0.49 6.61
N PRO A 252 12.03 0.57 6.28
CA PRO A 252 12.82 -0.59 5.90
C PRO A 252 12.87 -1.69 6.97
N GLU A 253 12.76 -1.33 8.25
CA GLU A 253 12.74 -2.30 9.35
C GLU A 253 11.47 -3.16 9.36
N MET A 254 10.40 -2.65 8.76
CA MET A 254 9.13 -3.35 8.59
C MET A 254 9.03 -4.11 7.26
N TYR A 255 10.13 -4.23 6.50
CA TYR A 255 10.20 -5.02 5.27
C TYR A 255 10.59 -6.47 5.58
N ARG A 256 9.95 -7.43 4.90
CA ARG A 256 10.28 -8.86 5.01
C ARG A 256 10.34 -9.49 3.62
N THR A 257 11.45 -10.13 3.30
CA THR A 257 11.58 -10.96 2.09
C THR A 257 10.80 -12.26 2.27
N VAL A 258 9.94 -12.58 1.30
CA VAL A 258 9.12 -13.80 1.31
C VAL A 258 9.83 -14.93 0.56
N ARG A 259 10.27 -14.65 -0.68
CA ARG A 259 10.96 -15.63 -1.52
C ARG A 259 11.68 -14.94 -2.69
N PRO A 260 12.68 -15.61 -3.30
CA PRO A 260 13.23 -15.18 -4.58
C PRO A 260 12.14 -15.17 -5.67
N MET A 261 12.15 -14.14 -6.52
CA MET A 261 11.22 -13.99 -7.63
C MET A 261 11.87 -13.12 -8.71
N LEU A 262 11.72 -13.50 -9.97
CA LEU A 262 12.23 -12.72 -11.10
C LEU A 262 11.12 -11.78 -11.65
N PRO A 263 11.52 -10.64 -12.25
CA PRO A 263 10.58 -9.75 -12.91
C PRO A 263 9.94 -10.42 -14.13
N LYS A 264 8.69 -10.10 -14.41
CA LYS A 264 7.98 -10.58 -15.59
C LYS A 264 8.48 -9.85 -16.83
N LYS A 265 8.78 -10.60 -17.88
CA LYS A 265 9.08 -10.06 -19.21
C LYS A 265 7.80 -10.00 -20.03
N PHE A 266 7.56 -8.86 -20.68
CA PHE A 266 6.49 -8.70 -21.62
C PHE A 266 7.08 -8.79 -23.04
N GLY A 267 6.67 -9.80 -23.79
CA GLY A 267 7.16 -10.01 -25.16
C GLY A 267 6.18 -9.50 -26.22
N GLY A 268 6.74 -8.94 -27.32
CA GLY A 268 6.01 -8.57 -28.52
C GLY A 268 5.10 -7.36 -28.39
N LYS A 269 4.55 -6.92 -29.55
CA LYS A 269 3.74 -5.72 -29.73
C LYS A 269 2.47 -5.66 -28.85
N TYR A 270 2.05 -6.77 -28.26
CA TYR A 270 0.81 -6.87 -27.47
C TYR A 270 1.01 -7.42 -26.05
N GLY A 271 2.24 -7.73 -25.66
CA GLY A 271 2.57 -8.11 -24.29
C GLY A 271 1.65 -9.19 -23.70
N ASN A 272 1.17 -10.13 -24.50
CA ASN A 272 0.36 -11.23 -23.99
C ASN A 272 1.26 -12.20 -23.26
N PHE A 273 1.22 -12.11 -21.94
CA PHE A 273 1.73 -13.16 -21.08
C PHE A 273 0.72 -14.31 -21.15
N THR A 274 1.07 -15.36 -21.87
CA THR A 274 0.38 -16.65 -21.77
C THR A 274 1.15 -17.51 -20.77
N PRO A 275 0.60 -17.81 -19.60
CA PRO A 275 1.23 -18.70 -18.62
C PRO A 275 1.51 -20.11 -19.17
N LEU A 276 0.88 -20.46 -20.29
CA LEU A 276 0.97 -21.76 -20.95
C LEU A 276 2.21 -21.92 -21.86
N ASP A 277 2.88 -20.83 -22.20
CA ASP A 277 4.05 -20.87 -23.08
C ASP A 277 5.39 -21.04 -22.33
N THR A 278 5.35 -21.15 -21.01
CA THR A 278 6.53 -21.52 -20.23
C THR A 278 6.54 -23.04 -20.14
N PRO A 279 7.50 -23.75 -20.80
CA PRO A 279 7.64 -25.17 -20.56
C PRO A 279 7.84 -25.37 -19.06
N ALA A 280 7.09 -26.31 -18.48
CA ALA A 280 7.30 -26.71 -17.11
C ALA A 280 8.78 -27.08 -16.94
N PRO A 281 9.47 -26.64 -15.87
CA PRO A 281 10.82 -27.09 -15.62
C PRO A 281 10.79 -28.60 -15.55
N GLU A 282 11.52 -29.23 -16.45
CA GLU A 282 11.69 -30.68 -16.43
C GLU A 282 12.34 -31.06 -15.10
N GLY A 283 11.60 -31.83 -14.31
CA GLY A 283 12.12 -32.58 -13.17
C GLY A 283 12.68 -31.75 -12.02
N GLY A 284 11.82 -31.20 -11.21
CA GLY A 284 12.16 -30.74 -9.87
C GLY A 284 11.08 -31.21 -8.90
N ASP A 285 11.39 -32.21 -8.09
CA ASP A 285 10.54 -32.64 -7.00
C ASP A 285 10.17 -31.44 -6.13
N LEU A 286 8.86 -31.16 -6.05
CA LEU A 286 8.33 -30.25 -5.05
C LEU A 286 8.51 -30.89 -3.68
N PRO A 287 9.22 -30.28 -2.74
CA PRO A 287 9.18 -30.75 -1.36
C PRO A 287 7.78 -30.46 -0.83
N LEU A 288 7.15 -31.51 -0.31
CA LEU A 288 5.89 -31.53 0.42
C LEU A 288 5.95 -30.62 1.65
#